data_8718cc63f91a010d8e3d8a5216efa7ac
#
_entry.id   8718cc63f91a010d8e3d8a5216efa7ac
#
_cell.length_a   1.000
_cell.length_b   1.000
_cell.length_c   1.000
_cell.angle_alpha   90.00
_cell.angle_beta   90.00
_cell.angle_gamma   90.00
#
_symmetry.space_group_name_H-M   'P 1'
#
loop_
_entity.id
_entity.type
_entity.pdbx_description
1 polymer ?
#
loop_
_entity_poly.entity_id
_entity_poly.type
_entity_poly.pdbx_seq_one_letter_code
_entity_poly.pdbx_strand_id
1 'polypeptide(L)'
;ANRMGREKDLIHAAMGLTSEAGEFMDAIKANFAYNKELDFQNLVEELGDILWFTALACNSLGIPMSVPAHQCIEKLRIRYPDQFSNEAAIARIQILYLQIDLLISRIHRLLRLKP
;
A
#
# COMPACT_ATOMS: atom_id res chain seq x y z
N ALA A 1 -21.47 -2.47 12.57
CA ALA A 1 -21.02 -1.54 11.53
C ALA A 1 -21.98 -1.59 10.34
N ASN A 2 -22.42 -0.42 9.90
CA ASN A 2 -23.36 -0.25 8.82
C ASN A 2 -22.79 -0.82 7.50
N ARG A 3 -23.47 -1.84 6.93
CA ARG A 3 -23.07 -2.47 5.67
C ARG A 3 -22.90 -1.45 4.53
N MET A 4 -23.82 -0.49 4.42
CA MET A 4 -23.74 0.57 3.41
C MET A 4 -22.54 1.48 3.58
N GLY A 5 -22.10 1.77 4.81
CA GLY A 5 -20.89 2.56 5.07
C GLY A 5 -19.65 1.84 4.56
N ARG A 6 -19.52 0.54 4.84
CA ARG A 6 -18.38 -0.27 4.38
C ARG A 6 -18.31 -0.41 2.85
N GLU A 7 -19.46 -0.58 2.20
CA GLU A 7 -19.49 -0.64 0.73
C GLU A 7 -19.07 0.69 0.10
N LYS A 8 -19.50 1.82 0.64
CA LYS A 8 -19.07 3.14 0.18
C LYS A 8 -17.58 3.37 0.39
N ASP A 9 -17.05 2.97 1.53
CA ASP A 9 -15.61 3.08 1.82
C ASP A 9 -14.79 2.20 0.90
N LEU A 10 -15.27 1.00 0.57
CA LEU A 10 -14.60 0.11 -0.37
C LEU A 10 -14.58 0.67 -1.79
N ILE A 11 -15.68 1.25 -2.24
CA ILE A 11 -15.76 1.94 -3.54
C ILE A 11 -14.83 3.15 -3.53
N HIS A 12 -14.84 3.96 -2.48
CA HIS A 12 -13.94 5.10 -2.33
C HIS A 12 -12.48 4.69 -2.38
N ALA A 13 -12.11 3.61 -1.67
CA ALA A 13 -10.77 3.04 -1.70
C ALA A 13 -10.36 2.57 -3.10
N ALA A 14 -11.25 1.90 -3.82
CA ALA A 14 -10.99 1.43 -5.18
C ALA A 14 -10.76 2.60 -6.16
N MET A 15 -11.57 3.64 -6.06
CA MET A 15 -11.41 4.87 -6.85
C MET A 15 -10.10 5.58 -6.50
N GLY A 16 -9.78 5.70 -5.21
CA GLY A 16 -8.55 6.31 -4.74
C GLY A 16 -7.31 5.56 -5.21
N LEU A 17 -7.27 4.24 -5.07
CA LEU A 17 -6.17 3.41 -5.57
C LEU A 17 -5.90 3.63 -7.05
N THR A 18 -6.96 3.73 -7.85
CA THR A 18 -6.85 3.93 -9.30
C THR A 18 -6.33 5.35 -9.61
N SER A 19 -6.84 6.37 -8.94
CA SER A 19 -6.43 7.75 -9.18
C SER A 19 -4.99 8.02 -8.72
N GLU A 20 -4.62 7.55 -7.53
CA GLU A 20 -3.25 7.76 -7.00
C GLU A 20 -2.20 7.00 -7.81
N ALA A 21 -2.51 5.80 -8.30
CA ALA A 21 -1.64 5.09 -9.23
C ALA A 21 -1.46 5.88 -10.54
N GLY A 22 -2.51 6.54 -11.02
CA GLY A 22 -2.46 7.43 -12.18
C GLY A 22 -1.61 8.67 -11.93
N GLU A 23 -1.71 9.30 -10.77
CA GLU A 23 -0.89 10.45 -10.38
C GLU A 23 0.61 10.08 -10.24
N PHE A 24 0.90 8.90 -9.70
CA PHE A 24 2.24 8.35 -9.69
C PHE A 24 2.78 8.16 -11.12
N MET A 25 1.97 7.61 -12.02
CA MET A 25 2.32 7.45 -13.44
C MET A 25 2.55 8.81 -14.12
N ASP A 26 1.74 9.83 -13.83
CA ASP A 26 1.89 11.17 -14.40
C ASP A 26 3.22 11.81 -13.99
N ALA A 27 3.67 11.62 -12.76
CA ALA A 27 4.97 12.09 -12.30
C ALA A 27 6.13 11.41 -13.05
N ILE A 28 6.06 10.11 -13.26
CA ILE A 28 7.04 9.35 -14.06
C ILE A 28 7.00 9.78 -15.53
N LYS A 29 5.81 9.94 -16.11
CA LYS A 29 5.61 10.40 -17.48
C LYS A 29 6.21 11.78 -17.72
N ALA A 30 6.06 12.70 -16.77
CA ALA A 30 6.64 14.04 -16.85
C ALA A 30 8.17 14.00 -16.98
N ASN A 31 8.83 13.11 -16.26
CA ASN A 31 10.26 12.88 -16.35
C ASN A 31 10.64 12.21 -17.69
N PHE A 32 10.01 11.08 -17.99
CA PHE A 32 10.39 10.23 -19.12
C PHE A 32 10.02 10.84 -20.49
N ALA A 33 8.80 11.37 -20.62
CA ALA A 33 8.29 11.85 -21.91
C ALA A 33 8.57 13.34 -22.17
N TYR A 34 8.63 14.15 -21.12
CA TYR A 34 8.78 15.61 -21.24
C TYR A 34 10.08 16.16 -20.68
N ASN A 35 11.02 15.28 -20.34
CA ASN A 35 12.36 15.60 -19.86
C ASN A 35 12.38 16.58 -18.66
N LYS A 36 11.37 16.51 -17.80
CA LYS A 36 11.33 17.24 -16.53
C LYS A 36 12.14 16.51 -15.48
N GLU A 37 12.67 17.23 -14.51
CA GLU A 37 13.29 16.60 -13.35
C GLU A 37 12.30 15.68 -12.62
N LEU A 38 12.81 14.58 -12.08
CA LEU A 38 12.02 13.65 -11.31
C LEU A 38 11.62 14.29 -9.97
N ASP A 39 10.34 14.51 -9.79
CA ASP A 39 9.80 15.01 -8.52
C ASP A 39 9.72 13.89 -7.49
N PHE A 40 10.85 13.65 -6.82
CA PHE A 40 10.98 12.59 -5.82
C PHE A 40 9.99 12.75 -4.68
N GLN A 41 9.79 13.99 -4.20
CA GLN A 41 8.88 14.26 -3.09
C GLN A 41 7.44 13.91 -3.47
N ASN A 42 6.99 14.30 -4.66
CA ASN A 42 5.68 13.97 -5.18
C ASN A 42 5.50 12.44 -5.32
N LEU A 43 6.50 11.72 -5.82
CA LEU A 43 6.45 10.26 -5.89
C LEU A 43 6.27 9.60 -4.52
N VAL A 44 6.93 10.11 -3.50
CA VAL A 44 6.78 9.63 -2.11
C VAL A 44 5.37 9.90 -1.59
N GLU A 45 4.82 11.07 -1.87
CA GLU A 45 3.45 11.45 -1.50
C GLU A 45 2.42 10.51 -2.15
N GLU A 46 2.53 10.27 -3.45
CA GLU A 46 1.62 9.36 -4.18
C GLU A 46 1.69 7.92 -3.66
N LEU A 47 2.87 7.43 -3.33
CA LEU A 47 3.02 6.12 -2.69
C LEU A 47 2.36 6.07 -1.31
N GLY A 48 2.46 7.16 -0.55
CA GLY A 48 1.77 7.31 0.73
C GLY A 48 0.25 7.26 0.58
N ASP A 49 -0.27 7.94 -0.42
CA ASP A 49 -1.70 7.98 -0.72
C ASP A 49 -2.22 6.62 -1.19
N ILE A 50 -1.45 5.87 -1.97
CA ILE A 50 -1.75 4.47 -2.33
C ILE A 50 -1.83 3.59 -1.09
N LEU A 51 -0.89 3.74 -0.15
CA LEU A 51 -0.93 3.01 1.13
C LEU A 51 -2.17 3.39 1.96
N TRP A 52 -2.54 4.66 1.98
CA TRP A 52 -3.75 5.14 2.67
C TRP A 52 -5.01 4.45 2.14
N PHE A 53 -5.22 4.47 0.82
CA PHE A 53 -6.39 3.83 0.21
C PHE A 53 -6.37 2.31 0.32
N THR A 54 -5.19 1.69 0.32
CA THR A 54 -5.02 0.27 0.63
C THR A 54 -5.49 -0.03 2.06
N ALA A 55 -5.10 0.79 3.03
CA ALA A 55 -5.55 0.65 4.41
C ALA A 55 -7.07 0.83 4.55
N LEU A 56 -7.65 1.80 3.84
CA LEU A 56 -9.10 2.01 3.82
C LEU A 56 -9.83 0.78 3.26
N ALA A 57 -9.34 0.20 2.17
CA ALA A 57 -9.89 -1.02 1.59
C ALA A 57 -9.82 -2.21 2.57
N CYS A 58 -8.68 -2.43 3.20
CA CYS A 58 -8.50 -3.48 4.20
C CYS A 58 -9.45 -3.30 5.40
N ASN A 59 -9.58 -2.06 5.88
CA ASN A 59 -10.52 -1.75 6.96
C ASN A 59 -11.97 -2.04 6.56
N SER A 60 -12.36 -1.70 5.34
CA SER A 60 -13.70 -1.97 4.80
C SER A 60 -13.97 -3.48 4.67
N LEU A 61 -12.95 -4.26 4.35
CA LEU A 61 -13.02 -5.72 4.26
C LEU A 61 -12.91 -6.43 5.62
N GLY A 62 -12.59 -5.70 6.67
CA GLY A 62 -12.42 -6.25 8.01
C GLY A 62 -11.16 -7.10 8.18
N ILE A 63 -10.11 -6.82 7.40
CA ILE A 63 -8.83 -7.52 7.46
C ILE A 63 -7.69 -6.56 7.78
N PRO A 64 -6.64 -6.98 8.50
CA PRO A 64 -5.43 -6.21 8.64
C PRO A 64 -4.62 -6.18 7.33
N MET A 65 -3.87 -5.11 7.10
CA MET A 65 -2.99 -4.97 5.92
C MET A 65 -1.91 -6.06 5.83
N SER A 66 -1.56 -6.68 6.95
CA SER A 66 -0.65 -7.82 6.98
C SER A 66 -1.15 -9.02 6.18
N VAL A 67 -2.46 -9.20 6.03
CA VAL A 67 -3.04 -10.31 5.27
C VAL A 67 -2.67 -10.23 3.78
N PRO A 68 -3.01 -9.17 3.03
CA PRO A 68 -2.61 -9.09 1.62
C PRO A 68 -1.08 -9.01 1.45
N ALA A 69 -0.36 -8.38 2.37
CA ALA A 69 1.10 -8.32 2.34
C ALA A 69 1.71 -9.72 2.47
N HIS A 70 1.25 -10.50 3.44
CA HIS A 70 1.70 -11.88 3.64
C HIS A 70 1.40 -12.76 2.43
N GLN A 71 0.19 -12.70 1.91
CA GLN A 71 -0.20 -13.48 0.72
C GLN A 71 0.65 -13.11 -0.51
N CYS A 72 0.97 -11.83 -0.67
CA CYS A 72 1.86 -11.38 -1.74
C CYS A 72 3.27 -11.99 -1.59
N ILE A 73 3.84 -11.94 -0.41
CA ILE A 73 5.17 -12.49 -0.13
C ILE A 73 5.20 -14.00 -0.34
N GLU A 74 4.21 -14.74 0.13
CA GLU A 74 4.13 -16.18 -0.06
C GLU A 74 4.03 -16.55 -1.56
N LYS A 75 3.23 -15.81 -2.31
CA LYS A 75 3.14 -15.97 -3.76
C LYS A 75 4.47 -15.72 -4.47
N LEU A 76 5.20 -14.68 -4.07
CA LEU A 76 6.52 -14.37 -4.62
C LEU A 76 7.57 -15.41 -4.23
N ARG A 77 7.51 -15.93 -3.00
CA ARG A 77 8.37 -17.00 -2.51
C ARG A 77 8.22 -18.28 -3.33
N ILE A 78 7.00 -18.67 -3.67
CA ILE A 78 6.72 -19.82 -4.54
C ILE A 78 7.23 -19.57 -5.96
N ARG A 79 7.04 -18.36 -6.47
CA ARG A 79 7.42 -17.98 -7.84
C ARG A 79 8.93 -17.80 -8.02
N TYR A 80 9.61 -17.34 -6.99
CA TYR A 80 11.04 -17.01 -7.00
C TYR A 80 11.78 -17.61 -5.79
N PRO A 81 11.85 -18.94 -5.64
CA PRO A 81 12.36 -19.60 -4.44
C PRO A 81 13.82 -19.26 -4.14
N ASP A 82 14.67 -19.10 -5.16
CA ASP A 82 16.10 -18.84 -5.00
C ASP A 82 16.40 -17.46 -4.41
N GLN A 83 15.53 -16.49 -4.61
CA GLN A 83 15.66 -15.14 -4.05
C GLN A 83 15.29 -15.07 -2.57
N PHE A 84 14.48 -16.00 -2.08
CA PHE A 84 13.96 -16.05 -0.72
C PHE A 84 14.58 -17.16 0.14
N SER A 85 15.45 -17.99 -0.42
CA SER A 85 16.15 -19.08 0.31
C SER A 85 17.29 -18.60 1.20
N ASN A 86 17.71 -17.34 1.07
CA ASN A 86 18.82 -16.77 1.85
C ASN A 86 18.28 -16.21 3.19
N GLU A 87 18.93 -16.55 4.30
CA GLU A 87 18.60 -16.07 5.65
C GLU A 87 18.55 -14.54 5.75
N ALA A 88 19.44 -13.84 5.04
CA ALA A 88 19.44 -12.38 4.98
C ALA A 88 18.18 -11.81 4.29
N ALA A 89 17.65 -12.50 3.28
CA ALA A 89 16.40 -12.14 2.63
C ALA A 89 15.20 -12.35 3.58
N ILE A 90 15.20 -13.44 4.33
CA ILE A 90 14.18 -13.72 5.36
C ILE A 90 14.21 -12.66 6.45
N ALA A 91 15.39 -12.27 6.94
CA ALA A 91 15.54 -11.22 7.93
C ALA A 91 15.01 -9.85 7.42
N ARG A 92 15.29 -9.50 6.16
CA ARG A 92 14.76 -8.27 5.53
C ARG A 92 13.24 -8.29 5.43
N ILE A 93 12.66 -9.43 5.11
CA ILE A 93 11.20 -9.61 5.06
C ILE A 93 10.59 -9.40 6.44
N GLN A 94 11.18 -9.94 7.50
CA GLN A 94 10.73 -9.75 8.88
C GLN A 94 10.76 -8.28 9.30
N ILE A 95 11.84 -7.56 8.95
CA ILE A 95 11.95 -6.11 9.21
C ILE A 95 10.85 -5.35 8.45
N LEU A 96 10.60 -5.71 7.19
CA LEU A 96 9.56 -5.09 6.38
C LEU A 96 8.17 -5.31 6.99
N TYR A 97 7.87 -6.50 7.50
CA TYR A 97 6.62 -6.78 8.22
C TYR A 97 6.47 -5.89 9.45
N LEU A 98 7.51 -5.77 10.27
CA LEU A 98 7.48 -4.90 11.45
C LEU A 98 7.22 -3.43 11.06
N GLN A 99 7.83 -2.94 9.99
CA GLN A 99 7.61 -1.58 9.49
C GLN A 99 6.18 -1.39 8.97
N ILE A 100 5.64 -2.37 8.26
CA ILE A 100 4.25 -2.35 7.78
C ILE A 100 3.28 -2.36 8.96
N ASP A 101 3.48 -3.20 9.96
CA ASP A 101 2.62 -3.27 11.14
C ASP A 101 2.62 -1.96 11.94
N LEU A 102 3.77 -1.31 12.08
CA LEU A 102 3.88 0.01 12.71
C LEU A 102 3.13 1.09 11.92
N LEU A 103 3.24 1.06 10.59
CA LEU A 103 2.52 1.97 9.70
C LEU A 103 1.01 1.75 9.80
N ILE A 104 0.56 0.50 9.77
CA ILE A 104 -0.84 0.11 9.93
C ILE A 104 -1.40 0.61 11.26
N SER A 105 -0.67 0.43 12.35
CA SER A 105 -1.08 0.89 13.68
C SER A 105 -1.24 2.42 13.73
N ARG A 106 -0.40 3.15 13.00
CA ARG A 106 -0.53 4.61 12.84
C ARG A 106 -1.76 4.98 12.03
N ILE A 107 -1.98 4.33 10.90
CA ILE A 107 -3.13 4.59 10.00
C ILE A 107 -4.44 4.25 10.71
N HIS A 108 -4.53 3.13 11.40
CA HIS A 108 -5.70 2.76 12.18
C HIS A 108 -6.03 3.78 13.28
N ARG A 109 -5.01 4.35 13.94
CA ARG A 109 -5.22 5.44 14.90
C ARG A 109 -5.81 6.68 14.23
N LEU A 110 -5.29 7.07 13.07
CA LEU A 110 -5.80 8.22 12.31
C LEU A 110 -7.22 8.01 11.82
N LEU A 111 -7.57 6.80 11.38
CA LEU A 111 -8.93 6.46 10.93
C LEU A 111 -9.94 6.48 12.09
N ARG A 112 -9.54 6.10 13.31
CA ARG A 112 -10.40 6.18 14.51
C ARG A 112 -10.62 7.59 15.02
N LEU A 113 -9.75 8.53 14.68
CA LEU A 113 -9.82 9.92 15.10
C LEU A 113 -10.67 10.80 14.16
N LYS A 114 -11.13 10.25 13.03
CA LYS A 114 -12.09 10.96 12.16
C LYS A 114 -13.50 10.83 12.74
N PRO A 115 -14.16 11.96 13.03
CA PRO A 115 -15.55 11.97 13.49
C PRO A 115 -16.50 11.40 12.42
#